data_3c4566c738bb7c48ad60d9bd8c3508ae
#
_entry.id   3c4566c738bb7c48ad60d9bd8c3508ae
#
_cell.length_a   1.000
_cell.length_b   1.000
_cell.length_c   1.000
_cell.angle_alpha   90.00
_cell.angle_beta   90.00
_cell.angle_gamma   90.00
#
_symmetry.space_group_name_H-M   'P 1'
#
loop_
_entity.id
_entity.type
_entity.pdbx_description
1 polymer ?
#
loop_
_entity_poly.entity_id
_entity_poly.type
_entity_poly.pdbx_seq_one_letter_code
_entity_poly.pdbx_strand_id
1 'polypeptide(L)'
;MFILVDDEERENEGDLVIPAQMATPEAVNFMAKFGRGLICLSLTQERLRHLDLPLMAQRNSSRHQTAFTVSIEAREGVTTGISASDRARTISVAIDPSKGAEDIVSPGHIFPLEAREGGVLVRAGHTEAAIDVSRLAGLNPSGVICEIMNEDGTMARLPDLIKFAKHHGLKIGTIADLIAYRLKNDRIVERTLEADFESQYGGTFKMYVYTNTVAYSEHLALVKGEIDQLNSIPVRMHAFNILEDVLGNRNSHKSGQLHDAMNMIGGMKVGVIVLIREPHKSALSDLLRRQMGVDHAPEVKVGGQERTLRDYGIGAQILLDLGVRDMELLTNTPQRTIVGLEGFGLRVVGQNAIAYD
;
A
#
# COMPACT_ATOMS: atom_id res chain seq x y z
N MET A 1 0.84 -17.75 -14.18
CA MET A 1 -0.21 -16.74 -14.40
C MET A 1 -1.30 -16.95 -13.37
N PHE A 2 -1.87 -15.86 -12.83
CA PHE A 2 -2.96 -15.85 -11.85
C PHE A 2 -3.77 -14.57 -12.05
N ILE A 3 -4.90 -14.46 -11.35
CA ILE A 3 -5.75 -13.26 -11.37
C ILE A 3 -5.52 -12.50 -10.08
N LEU A 4 -5.37 -11.18 -10.18
CA LEU A 4 -5.30 -10.27 -9.06
C LEU A 4 -6.45 -9.27 -9.17
N VAL A 5 -7.16 -9.04 -8.05
CA VAL A 5 -8.34 -8.17 -7.99
C VAL A 5 -8.04 -7.01 -7.06
N ASP A 6 -8.39 -5.81 -7.45
CA ASP A 6 -8.30 -4.63 -6.61
C ASP A 6 -9.62 -4.32 -5.87
N ASP A 7 -9.61 -3.25 -5.08
CA ASP A 7 -10.74 -2.86 -4.25
C ASP A 7 -11.91 -2.34 -5.10
N GLU A 8 -13.15 -2.64 -4.65
CA GLU A 8 -14.39 -2.17 -5.30
C GLU A 8 -14.49 -0.64 -5.36
N GLU A 9 -13.90 0.06 -4.40
CA GLU A 9 -13.89 1.52 -4.36
C GLU A 9 -12.82 2.13 -5.27
N ARG A 10 -11.87 1.32 -5.81
CA ARG A 10 -10.79 1.78 -6.67
C ARG A 10 -11.15 1.64 -8.16
N GLU A 11 -10.72 0.59 -8.83
CA GLU A 11 -11.05 0.26 -10.23
C GLU A 11 -12.11 -0.83 -10.29
N ASN A 12 -12.16 -1.68 -9.25
CA ASN A 12 -13.00 -2.86 -9.16
C ASN A 12 -12.79 -3.79 -10.35
N GLU A 13 -11.52 -4.03 -10.69
CA GLU A 13 -11.11 -4.80 -11.85
C GLU A 13 -10.27 -6.00 -11.44
N GLY A 14 -10.07 -6.93 -12.37
CA GLY A 14 -9.17 -8.05 -12.21
C GLY A 14 -8.25 -8.17 -13.40
N ASP A 15 -6.95 -8.29 -13.11
CA ASP A 15 -5.92 -8.47 -14.11
C ASP A 15 -5.38 -9.90 -14.13
N LEU A 16 -5.07 -10.39 -15.32
CA LEU A 16 -4.13 -11.49 -15.49
C LEU A 16 -2.73 -10.97 -15.16
N VAL A 17 -2.04 -11.64 -14.26
CA VAL A 17 -0.70 -11.26 -13.79
C VAL A 17 0.26 -12.44 -13.97
N ILE A 18 1.45 -12.15 -14.51
CA ILE A 18 2.54 -13.11 -14.59
C ILE A 18 3.89 -12.39 -14.38
N PRO A 19 4.85 -12.95 -13.63
CA PRO A 19 6.20 -12.41 -13.60
C PRO A 19 6.77 -12.28 -15.00
N ALA A 20 7.37 -11.13 -15.34
CA ALA A 20 7.72 -10.83 -16.72
C ALA A 20 8.74 -11.82 -17.32
N GLN A 21 9.65 -12.39 -16.49
CA GLN A 21 10.57 -13.44 -16.97
C GLN A 21 9.90 -14.77 -17.38
N MET A 22 8.60 -14.93 -17.01
CA MET A 22 7.78 -16.09 -17.38
C MET A 22 6.78 -15.75 -18.50
N ALA A 23 6.83 -14.55 -19.08
CA ALA A 23 5.92 -14.10 -20.13
C ALA A 23 6.32 -14.70 -21.49
N THR A 24 6.01 -15.99 -21.68
CA THR A 24 6.20 -16.69 -22.95
C THR A 24 5.23 -16.21 -24.03
N PRO A 25 5.47 -16.51 -25.34
CA PRO A 25 4.49 -16.23 -26.40
C PRO A 25 3.11 -16.78 -26.11
N GLU A 26 3.02 -17.98 -25.51
CA GLU A 26 1.74 -18.61 -25.13
C GLU A 26 1.02 -17.83 -24.04
N ALA A 27 1.79 -17.31 -23.05
CA ALA A 27 1.23 -16.49 -21.98
C ALA A 27 0.69 -15.15 -22.51
N VAL A 28 1.46 -14.48 -23.39
CA VAL A 28 1.03 -13.24 -24.05
C VAL A 28 -0.19 -13.48 -24.94
N ASN A 29 -0.21 -14.60 -25.69
CA ASN A 29 -1.37 -14.96 -26.50
C ASN A 29 -2.60 -15.25 -25.63
N PHE A 30 -2.43 -15.90 -24.47
CA PHE A 30 -3.51 -16.13 -23.52
C PHE A 30 -4.10 -14.79 -23.03
N MET A 31 -3.25 -13.85 -22.61
CA MET A 31 -3.68 -12.50 -22.19
C MET A 31 -4.45 -11.77 -23.30
N ALA A 32 -3.91 -11.76 -24.52
CA ALA A 32 -4.55 -11.10 -25.65
C ALA A 32 -5.90 -11.72 -26.01
N LYS A 33 -6.00 -13.06 -25.98
CA LYS A 33 -7.19 -13.79 -26.40
C LYS A 33 -8.28 -13.78 -25.34
N PHE A 34 -7.93 -14.00 -24.08
CA PHE A 34 -8.89 -14.23 -23.01
C PHE A 34 -9.00 -13.05 -22.04
N GLY A 35 -7.91 -12.33 -21.77
CA GLY A 35 -7.96 -11.06 -21.01
C GLY A 35 -8.61 -9.96 -21.81
N ARG A 36 -8.18 -9.75 -23.04
CA ARG A 36 -8.68 -8.72 -23.98
C ARG A 36 -8.33 -7.28 -23.59
N GLY A 37 -7.66 -7.10 -22.45
CA GLY A 37 -7.16 -5.82 -21.95
C GLY A 37 -5.86 -5.36 -22.62
N LEU A 38 -5.29 -4.28 -22.12
CA LEU A 38 -4.01 -3.77 -22.57
C LEU A 38 -2.87 -4.55 -21.91
N ILE A 39 -2.01 -5.19 -22.70
CA ILE A 39 -0.85 -5.89 -22.16
C ILE A 39 0.21 -4.86 -21.79
N CYS A 40 0.41 -4.68 -20.48
CA CYS A 40 1.34 -3.73 -19.89
C CYS A 40 2.50 -4.45 -19.19
N LEU A 41 3.68 -3.81 -19.17
CA LEU A 41 4.87 -4.29 -18.51
C LEU A 41 5.21 -3.42 -17.29
N SER A 42 4.92 -3.91 -16.10
CA SER A 42 5.31 -3.22 -14.86
C SER A 42 6.82 -3.33 -14.62
N LEU A 43 7.48 -2.19 -14.50
CA LEU A 43 8.92 -2.07 -14.26
C LEU A 43 9.21 -1.18 -13.05
N THR A 44 10.35 -1.41 -12.42
CA THR A 44 10.89 -0.52 -11.39
C THR A 44 11.39 0.79 -12.02
N GLN A 45 11.38 1.87 -11.25
CA GLN A 45 11.91 3.16 -11.67
C GLN A 45 13.40 3.06 -12.10
N GLU A 46 14.18 2.23 -11.40
CA GLU A 46 15.57 1.98 -11.72
C GLU A 46 15.71 1.37 -13.13
N ARG A 47 14.88 0.34 -13.45
CA ARG A 47 14.92 -0.30 -14.77
C ARG A 47 14.49 0.65 -15.87
N LEU A 48 13.48 1.47 -15.66
CA LEU A 48 13.03 2.48 -16.64
C LEU A 48 14.10 3.52 -16.91
N ARG A 49 14.82 3.98 -15.88
CA ARG A 49 15.97 4.89 -16.05
C ARG A 49 17.11 4.24 -16.85
N HIS A 50 17.39 2.95 -16.58
CA HIS A 50 18.43 2.23 -17.34
C HIS A 50 18.07 2.05 -18.82
N LEU A 51 16.78 1.92 -19.14
CA LEU A 51 16.26 1.85 -20.51
C LEU A 51 16.02 3.22 -21.15
N ASP A 52 16.26 4.32 -20.43
CA ASP A 52 16.01 5.71 -20.86
C ASP A 52 14.56 5.93 -21.35
N LEU A 53 13.58 5.38 -20.62
CA LEU A 53 12.16 5.46 -20.97
C LEU A 53 11.47 6.60 -20.22
N PRO A 54 11.16 7.72 -20.89
CA PRO A 54 10.42 8.82 -20.28
C PRO A 54 8.94 8.48 -20.10
N LEU A 55 8.29 9.17 -19.17
CA LEU A 55 6.83 9.12 -19.04
C LEU A 55 6.17 9.62 -20.33
N MET A 56 5.08 8.95 -20.74
CA MET A 56 4.29 9.27 -21.94
C MET A 56 3.69 10.67 -21.87
N ALA A 57 3.33 11.13 -20.67
CA ALA A 57 2.74 12.44 -20.45
C ALA A 57 3.53 13.22 -19.40
N GLN A 58 3.93 14.45 -19.71
CA GLN A 58 4.57 15.35 -18.73
C GLN A 58 3.61 15.72 -17.57
N ARG A 59 2.32 15.81 -17.86
CA ARG A 59 1.27 16.06 -16.87
C ARG A 59 0.24 14.94 -16.94
N ASN A 60 0.30 14.03 -15.98
CA ASN A 60 -0.67 12.94 -15.88
C ASN A 60 -1.95 13.47 -15.20
N SER A 61 -3.05 13.52 -15.97
CA SER A 61 -4.37 13.93 -15.51
C SER A 61 -5.37 12.76 -15.44
N SER A 62 -4.88 11.51 -15.60
CA SER A 62 -5.74 10.32 -15.51
C SER A 62 -6.23 10.11 -14.08
N ARG A 63 -7.42 9.53 -13.93
CA ARG A 63 -8.11 9.33 -12.64
C ARG A 63 -7.23 8.60 -11.62
N HIS A 64 -6.53 7.55 -12.04
CA HIS A 64 -5.70 6.69 -11.18
C HIS A 64 -4.22 7.01 -11.28
N GLN A 65 -3.84 8.02 -12.07
CA GLN A 65 -2.48 8.50 -12.27
C GLN A 65 -1.49 7.36 -12.62
N THR A 66 -1.95 6.37 -13.39
CA THR A 66 -1.10 5.27 -13.87
C THR A 66 0.05 5.83 -14.69
N ALA A 67 1.27 5.52 -14.29
CA ALA A 67 2.48 6.12 -14.83
C ALA A 67 2.94 5.37 -16.10
N PHE A 68 2.23 5.59 -17.21
CA PHE A 68 2.65 5.08 -18.51
C PHE A 68 3.94 5.75 -18.96
N THR A 69 4.87 4.95 -19.45
CA THR A 69 6.00 5.43 -20.24
C THR A 69 5.67 5.35 -21.74
N VAL A 70 6.56 5.86 -22.58
CA VAL A 70 6.45 5.62 -24.02
C VAL A 70 6.39 4.13 -24.31
N SER A 71 5.60 3.72 -25.31
CA SER A 71 5.52 2.32 -25.73
C SER A 71 6.80 1.88 -26.40
N ILE A 72 7.14 0.61 -26.31
CA ILE A 72 8.44 0.07 -26.72
C ILE A 72 8.32 -1.16 -27.63
N GLU A 73 9.41 -1.37 -28.37
CA GLU A 73 9.68 -2.58 -29.16
C GLU A 73 11.12 -3.01 -28.92
N ALA A 74 11.41 -4.32 -28.97
CA ALA A 74 12.80 -4.77 -29.07
C ALA A 74 13.41 -4.33 -30.45
N ARG A 75 14.64 -3.82 -30.44
CA ARG A 75 15.30 -3.42 -31.67
C ARG A 75 15.50 -4.58 -32.62
N GLU A 76 15.77 -5.78 -32.09
CA GLU A 76 16.09 -6.97 -32.86
C GLU A 76 15.26 -8.18 -32.40
N GLY A 77 15.01 -9.07 -33.36
CA GLY A 77 14.30 -10.33 -33.11
C GLY A 77 12.78 -10.21 -33.10
N VAL A 78 12.25 -9.14 -33.69
CA VAL A 78 10.83 -8.90 -33.91
C VAL A 78 10.52 -8.68 -35.39
N THR A 79 9.28 -8.89 -35.79
CA THR A 79 8.80 -8.61 -37.15
C THR A 79 8.01 -7.29 -37.20
N THR A 80 6.68 -7.36 -37.02
CA THR A 80 5.81 -6.17 -36.95
C THR A 80 5.54 -5.71 -35.50
N GLY A 81 6.05 -6.47 -34.52
CA GLY A 81 5.97 -6.13 -33.10
C GLY A 81 4.70 -6.59 -32.38
N ILE A 82 3.56 -6.68 -33.08
CA ILE A 82 2.27 -6.95 -32.46
C ILE A 82 2.01 -8.43 -32.17
N SER A 83 2.72 -9.36 -32.80
CA SER A 83 2.49 -10.80 -32.55
C SER A 83 2.80 -11.16 -31.10
N ALA A 84 2.22 -12.25 -30.60
CA ALA A 84 2.50 -12.72 -29.24
C ALA A 84 3.99 -13.03 -29.03
N SER A 85 4.66 -13.56 -30.06
CA SER A 85 6.10 -13.83 -30.04
C SER A 85 6.93 -12.53 -30.01
N ASP A 86 6.56 -11.53 -30.81
CA ASP A 86 7.27 -10.26 -30.84
C ASP A 86 7.13 -9.51 -29.52
N ARG A 87 5.92 -9.48 -28.94
CA ARG A 87 5.68 -8.87 -27.64
C ARG A 87 6.40 -9.60 -26.51
N ALA A 88 6.40 -10.93 -26.50
CA ALA A 88 7.18 -11.71 -25.53
C ALA A 88 8.70 -11.45 -25.70
N ARG A 89 9.19 -11.29 -26.93
CA ARG A 89 10.58 -10.90 -27.21
C ARG A 89 10.89 -9.52 -26.63
N THR A 90 10.03 -8.54 -26.88
CA THR A 90 10.18 -7.18 -26.34
C THR A 90 10.20 -7.17 -24.81
N ILE A 91 9.30 -7.91 -24.17
CA ILE A 91 9.29 -8.08 -22.71
C ILE A 91 10.62 -8.66 -22.23
N SER A 92 11.10 -9.75 -22.87
CA SER A 92 12.36 -10.40 -22.47
C SER A 92 13.56 -9.49 -22.56
N VAL A 93 13.66 -8.66 -23.60
CA VAL A 93 14.70 -7.64 -23.75
C VAL A 93 14.58 -6.55 -22.71
N ALA A 94 13.35 -6.06 -22.49
CA ALA A 94 13.12 -4.97 -21.56
C ALA A 94 13.45 -5.33 -20.10
N ILE A 95 13.40 -6.60 -19.69
CA ILE A 95 13.73 -7.03 -18.32
C ILE A 95 15.16 -7.56 -18.14
N ASP A 96 15.88 -7.81 -19.23
CA ASP A 96 17.24 -8.35 -19.19
C ASP A 96 18.22 -7.29 -18.66
N PRO A 97 18.88 -7.52 -17.52
CA PRO A 97 19.78 -6.53 -16.92
C PRO A 97 21.02 -6.22 -17.79
N SER A 98 21.36 -7.09 -18.72
CA SER A 98 22.47 -6.87 -19.67
C SER A 98 22.11 -5.99 -20.87
N LYS A 99 20.82 -5.65 -21.02
CA LYS A 99 20.25 -4.86 -22.12
C LYS A 99 19.95 -3.43 -21.67
N GLY A 100 20.17 -2.46 -22.57
CA GLY A 100 20.01 -1.04 -22.31
C GLY A 100 19.11 -0.32 -23.32
N ALA A 101 19.19 1.01 -23.33
CA ALA A 101 18.42 1.85 -24.25
C ALA A 101 18.66 1.54 -25.72
N GLU A 102 19.87 1.10 -26.07
CA GLU A 102 20.25 0.71 -27.42
C GLU A 102 19.56 -0.55 -27.96
N ASP A 103 19.01 -1.39 -27.05
CA ASP A 103 18.32 -2.63 -27.41
C ASP A 103 16.81 -2.44 -27.63
N ILE A 104 16.31 -1.25 -27.34
CA ILE A 104 14.89 -0.88 -27.38
C ILE A 104 14.66 0.23 -28.39
N VAL A 105 13.50 0.24 -29.02
CA VAL A 105 13.00 1.33 -29.85
C VAL A 105 11.63 1.77 -29.37
N SER A 106 11.26 3.02 -29.65
CA SER A 106 9.95 3.59 -29.35
C SER A 106 9.48 4.36 -30.59
N PRO A 107 8.15 4.34 -30.93
CA PRO A 107 7.09 3.61 -30.24
C PRO A 107 7.08 2.11 -30.55
N GLY A 108 6.27 1.33 -29.83
CA GLY A 108 6.10 -0.10 -30.04
C GLY A 108 4.78 -0.64 -29.48
N HIS A 109 4.69 -1.96 -29.27
CA HIS A 109 3.45 -2.66 -28.93
C HIS A 109 3.43 -3.20 -27.48
N ILE A 110 4.45 -2.87 -26.67
CA ILE A 110 4.45 -3.09 -25.22
C ILE A 110 4.43 -1.73 -24.52
N PHE A 111 3.63 -1.62 -23.47
CA PHE A 111 3.39 -0.42 -22.69
C PHE A 111 4.00 -0.57 -21.29
N PRO A 112 5.23 -0.05 -21.07
CA PRO A 112 5.82 -0.09 -19.74
C PRO A 112 5.11 0.88 -18.78
N LEU A 113 4.95 0.41 -17.53
CA LEU A 113 4.39 1.17 -16.43
C LEU A 113 5.42 1.33 -15.33
N GLU A 114 5.58 2.56 -14.83
CA GLU A 114 6.42 2.83 -13.68
C GLU A 114 5.72 2.46 -12.39
N ALA A 115 6.23 1.46 -11.67
CA ALA A 115 5.77 1.12 -10.34
C ALA A 115 6.34 2.10 -9.30
N ARG A 116 5.51 2.46 -8.31
CA ARG A 116 5.96 3.24 -7.16
C ARG A 116 6.94 2.43 -6.31
N GLU A 117 8.03 3.07 -5.87
CA GLU A 117 8.90 2.50 -4.86
C GLU A 117 8.11 2.20 -3.58
N GLY A 118 8.37 1.04 -2.95
CA GLY A 118 7.56 0.54 -1.85
C GLY A 118 6.39 -0.36 -2.26
N GLY A 119 6.05 -0.43 -3.56
CA GLY A 119 5.06 -1.36 -4.09
C GLY A 119 3.63 -1.10 -3.59
N VAL A 120 2.88 -2.19 -3.34
CA VAL A 120 1.47 -2.09 -2.88
C VAL A 120 1.32 -1.37 -1.54
N LEU A 121 2.37 -1.25 -0.75
CA LEU A 121 2.34 -0.49 0.50
C LEU A 121 2.31 1.03 0.27
N VAL A 122 2.64 1.50 -0.92
CA VAL A 122 2.57 2.92 -1.31
C VAL A 122 1.38 3.18 -2.23
N ARG A 123 1.18 2.33 -3.24
CA ARG A 123 0.06 2.42 -4.18
C ARG A 123 -0.52 1.03 -4.42
N ALA A 124 -1.78 0.83 -4.02
CA ALA A 124 -2.47 -0.44 -4.13
C ALA A 124 -3.01 -0.68 -5.56
N GLY A 125 -2.10 -0.74 -6.53
CA GLY A 125 -2.42 -0.97 -7.95
C GLY A 125 -1.82 -2.26 -8.48
N HIS A 126 -2.39 -2.78 -9.57
CA HIS A 126 -1.92 -3.98 -10.25
C HIS A 126 -0.45 -3.85 -10.69
N THR A 127 -0.02 -2.64 -11.09
CA THR A 127 1.37 -2.32 -11.46
C THR A 127 2.34 -2.65 -10.33
N GLU A 128 2.08 -2.14 -9.13
CA GLU A 128 2.89 -2.36 -7.93
C GLU A 128 2.81 -3.82 -7.47
N ALA A 129 1.61 -4.38 -7.51
CA ALA A 129 1.36 -5.75 -7.10
C ALA A 129 2.11 -6.78 -7.95
N ALA A 130 2.21 -6.56 -9.26
CA ALA A 130 2.96 -7.42 -10.16
C ALA A 130 4.45 -7.45 -9.84
N ILE A 131 5.04 -6.29 -9.50
CA ILE A 131 6.43 -6.17 -9.03
C ILE A 131 6.62 -6.91 -7.70
N ASP A 132 5.72 -6.66 -6.74
CA ASP A 132 5.83 -7.23 -5.40
C ASP A 132 5.73 -8.76 -5.41
N VAL A 133 4.76 -9.32 -6.14
CA VAL A 133 4.62 -10.77 -6.27
C VAL A 133 5.86 -11.38 -6.92
N SER A 134 6.39 -10.75 -7.96
CA SER A 134 7.62 -11.21 -8.62
C SER A 134 8.81 -11.20 -7.65
N ARG A 135 8.98 -10.12 -6.90
CA ARG A 135 10.04 -9.99 -5.88
C ARG A 135 9.89 -11.01 -4.75
N LEU A 136 8.68 -11.19 -4.23
CA LEU A 136 8.39 -12.17 -3.18
C LEU A 136 8.62 -13.61 -3.62
N ALA A 137 8.47 -13.89 -4.92
CA ALA A 137 8.79 -15.18 -5.54
C ALA A 137 10.30 -15.36 -5.83
N GLY A 138 11.16 -14.39 -5.50
CA GLY A 138 12.60 -14.44 -5.79
C GLY A 138 12.94 -14.26 -7.27
N LEU A 139 12.02 -13.65 -8.04
CA LEU A 139 12.15 -13.43 -9.49
C LEU A 139 12.56 -11.97 -9.77
N ASN A 140 12.89 -11.69 -11.04
CA ASN A 140 13.11 -10.31 -11.50
C ASN A 140 11.92 -9.43 -11.11
N PRO A 141 12.14 -8.24 -10.49
CA PRO A 141 11.07 -7.36 -10.03
C PRO A 141 10.38 -6.65 -11.21
N SER A 142 9.70 -7.44 -12.03
CA SER A 142 8.95 -7.03 -13.20
C SER A 142 7.76 -7.96 -13.41
N GLY A 143 6.66 -7.45 -13.94
CA GLY A 143 5.46 -8.25 -14.17
C GLY A 143 4.73 -7.80 -15.41
N VAL A 144 4.03 -8.73 -16.06
CA VAL A 144 3.10 -8.44 -17.15
C VAL A 144 1.69 -8.53 -16.61
N ILE A 145 0.91 -7.50 -16.88
CA ILE A 145 -0.49 -7.39 -16.46
C ILE A 145 -1.38 -7.17 -17.68
N CYS A 146 -2.62 -7.62 -17.57
CA CYS A 146 -3.63 -7.42 -18.60
C CYS A 146 -5.02 -7.51 -17.96
N GLU A 147 -5.83 -6.49 -18.10
CA GLU A 147 -7.18 -6.44 -17.59
C GLU A 147 -8.04 -7.54 -18.21
N ILE A 148 -9.04 -8.03 -17.46
CA ILE A 148 -9.99 -9.04 -17.95
C ILE A 148 -11.33 -8.36 -18.28
N MET A 149 -11.73 -8.48 -19.54
CA MET A 149 -13.02 -8.04 -20.04
C MET A 149 -13.95 -9.23 -20.34
N ASN A 150 -15.25 -8.99 -20.16
CA ASN A 150 -16.32 -9.88 -20.61
C ASN A 150 -16.40 -9.93 -22.13
N GLU A 151 -17.18 -10.88 -22.67
CA GLU A 151 -17.34 -11.01 -24.14
C GLU A 151 -18.02 -9.83 -24.80
N ASP A 152 -18.86 -9.12 -24.05
CA ASP A 152 -19.53 -7.90 -24.49
C ASP A 152 -18.65 -6.64 -24.41
N GLY A 153 -17.39 -6.75 -23.94
CA GLY A 153 -16.46 -5.65 -23.79
C GLY A 153 -16.56 -4.90 -22.47
N THR A 154 -17.47 -5.28 -21.57
CA THR A 154 -17.51 -4.70 -20.22
C THR A 154 -16.39 -5.29 -19.35
N MET A 155 -16.01 -4.56 -18.30
CA MET A 155 -14.98 -5.07 -17.37
C MET A 155 -15.55 -6.22 -16.55
N ALA A 156 -14.79 -7.33 -16.46
CA ALA A 156 -15.13 -8.44 -15.58
C ALA A 156 -14.99 -8.03 -14.12
N ARG A 157 -16.02 -8.33 -13.30
CA ARG A 157 -16.03 -8.07 -11.86
C ARG A 157 -15.86 -9.39 -11.10
N LEU A 158 -15.64 -9.32 -9.79
CA LEU A 158 -15.31 -10.50 -8.97
C LEU A 158 -16.17 -11.73 -9.26
N PRO A 159 -17.52 -11.65 -9.43
CA PRO A 159 -18.33 -12.83 -9.77
C PRO A 159 -17.98 -13.46 -11.13
N ASP A 160 -17.58 -12.64 -12.11
CA ASP A 160 -17.17 -13.11 -13.45
C ASP A 160 -15.74 -13.66 -13.39
N LEU A 161 -14.86 -12.99 -12.67
CA LEU A 161 -13.46 -13.41 -12.46
C LEU A 161 -13.37 -14.78 -11.76
N ILE A 162 -14.27 -15.09 -10.82
CA ILE A 162 -14.34 -16.41 -10.19
C ILE A 162 -14.70 -17.49 -11.22
N LYS A 163 -15.64 -17.20 -12.13
CA LYS A 163 -16.01 -18.13 -13.21
C LYS A 163 -14.86 -18.32 -14.20
N PHE A 164 -14.22 -17.21 -14.58
CA PHE A 164 -13.05 -17.19 -15.46
C PHE A 164 -11.90 -18.02 -14.84
N ALA A 165 -11.58 -17.77 -13.56
CA ALA A 165 -10.55 -18.50 -12.85
C ALA A 165 -10.80 -20.02 -12.85
N LYS A 166 -12.04 -20.44 -12.56
CA LYS A 166 -12.43 -21.85 -12.58
C LYS A 166 -12.32 -22.45 -13.99
N HIS A 167 -12.77 -21.72 -15.02
CA HIS A 167 -12.74 -22.21 -16.40
C HIS A 167 -11.30 -22.42 -16.90
N HIS A 168 -10.40 -21.53 -16.54
CA HIS A 168 -9.00 -21.58 -17.01
C HIS A 168 -8.03 -22.22 -16.01
N GLY A 169 -8.49 -22.70 -14.85
CA GLY A 169 -7.64 -23.33 -13.84
C GLY A 169 -6.66 -22.34 -13.19
N LEU A 170 -7.02 -21.06 -13.10
CA LEU A 170 -6.18 -20.02 -12.53
C LEU A 170 -6.50 -19.80 -11.05
N LYS A 171 -5.49 -19.40 -10.28
CA LYS A 171 -5.67 -18.89 -8.92
C LYS A 171 -6.13 -17.43 -8.99
N ILE A 172 -6.87 -17.00 -7.96
CA ILE A 172 -7.33 -15.62 -7.77
C ILE A 172 -6.93 -15.15 -6.38
N GLY A 173 -6.45 -13.94 -6.28
CA GLY A 173 -6.10 -13.26 -5.03
C GLY A 173 -6.50 -11.80 -5.10
N THR A 174 -6.38 -11.09 -3.97
CA THR A 174 -6.68 -9.65 -3.88
C THR A 174 -5.42 -8.84 -3.56
N ILE A 175 -5.38 -7.58 -3.98
CA ILE A 175 -4.32 -6.65 -3.59
C ILE A 175 -4.35 -6.42 -2.07
N ALA A 176 -5.52 -6.42 -1.45
CA ALA A 176 -5.67 -6.30 0.00
C ALA A 176 -4.96 -7.44 0.75
N ASP A 177 -5.09 -8.69 0.29
CA ASP A 177 -4.37 -9.83 0.88
C ASP A 177 -2.85 -9.72 0.70
N LEU A 178 -2.41 -9.21 -0.45
CA LEU A 178 -0.98 -8.96 -0.69
C LEU A 178 -0.43 -7.86 0.24
N ILE A 179 -1.18 -6.78 0.47
CA ILE A 179 -0.84 -5.75 1.44
C ILE A 179 -0.73 -6.35 2.84
N ALA A 180 -1.73 -7.12 3.27
CA ALA A 180 -1.71 -7.78 4.58
C ALA A 180 -0.51 -8.73 4.73
N TYR A 181 -0.20 -9.49 3.68
CA TYR A 181 0.97 -10.37 3.66
C TYR A 181 2.28 -9.58 3.81
N ARG A 182 2.45 -8.48 3.05
CA ARG A 182 3.65 -7.64 3.12
C ARG A 182 3.80 -6.95 4.47
N LEU A 183 2.71 -6.38 5.00
CA LEU A 183 2.72 -5.76 6.34
C LEU A 183 3.13 -6.72 7.44
N LYS A 184 2.75 -8.00 7.31
CA LYS A 184 3.12 -9.05 8.26
C LYS A 184 4.58 -9.51 8.14
N ASN A 185 5.13 -9.56 6.93
CA ASN A 185 6.41 -10.20 6.65
C ASN A 185 7.55 -9.19 6.41
N ASP A 186 7.24 -7.97 5.98
CA ASP A 186 8.24 -6.92 5.76
C ASP A 186 8.39 -6.07 7.02
N ARG A 187 9.62 -5.75 7.39
CA ARG A 187 9.89 -4.76 8.44
C ARG A 187 9.88 -3.36 7.79
N ILE A 188 8.79 -2.63 7.97
CA ILE A 188 8.58 -1.31 7.36
C ILE A 188 8.78 -0.14 8.32
N VAL A 189 9.03 -0.40 9.59
CA VAL A 189 9.34 0.61 10.60
C VAL A 189 10.67 0.33 11.28
N GLU A 190 11.43 1.37 11.50
CA GLU A 190 12.71 1.33 12.23
C GLU A 190 12.67 2.33 13.38
N ARG A 191 13.08 1.88 14.57
CA ARG A 191 13.30 2.76 15.72
C ARG A 191 14.58 3.55 15.48
N THR A 192 14.46 4.88 15.40
CA THR A 192 15.57 5.78 15.07
C THR A 192 16.11 6.54 16.27
N LEU A 193 15.25 6.91 17.21
CA LEU A 193 15.61 7.67 18.39
C LEU A 193 14.81 7.24 19.60
N GLU A 194 15.38 7.42 20.78
CA GLU A 194 14.68 7.35 22.06
C GLU A 194 15.15 8.48 22.99
N ALA A 195 14.22 9.02 23.79
CA ALA A 195 14.49 10.07 24.75
C ALA A 195 13.48 10.03 25.90
N ASP A 196 13.86 10.57 27.05
CA ASP A 196 12.91 10.89 28.10
C ASP A 196 12.15 12.16 27.71
N PHE A 197 10.84 12.15 27.91
CA PHE A 197 9.96 13.23 27.53
C PHE A 197 9.05 13.60 28.69
N GLU A 198 9.18 14.84 29.16
CA GLU A 198 8.32 15.40 30.19
C GLU A 198 7.20 16.22 29.55
N SER A 199 5.95 15.84 29.79
CA SER A 199 4.77 16.50 29.25
C SER A 199 3.93 17.11 30.37
N GLN A 200 3.29 18.25 30.07
CA GLN A 200 2.24 18.79 30.94
C GLN A 200 1.02 17.86 31.00
N TYR A 201 0.87 16.93 30.05
CA TYR A 201 -0.18 15.92 30.01
C TYR A 201 0.40 14.56 30.42
N GLY A 202 -0.01 14.03 31.55
CA GLY A 202 0.37 12.71 32.03
C GLY A 202 1.80 12.57 32.56
N GLY A 203 2.62 13.65 32.60
CA GLY A 203 3.95 13.66 33.19
C GLY A 203 5.02 13.02 32.31
N THR A 204 5.90 12.19 32.89
CA THR A 204 7.08 11.65 32.21
C THR A 204 6.75 10.38 31.42
N PHE A 205 7.20 10.34 30.18
CA PHE A 205 7.15 9.20 29.28
C PHE A 205 8.53 8.91 28.70
N LYS A 206 8.78 7.71 28.27
CA LYS A 206 9.85 7.39 27.34
C LYS A 206 9.31 7.53 25.92
N MET A 207 9.90 8.40 25.13
CA MET A 207 9.51 8.69 23.76
C MET A 207 10.40 7.94 22.77
N TYR A 208 9.79 7.28 21.79
CA TYR A 208 10.46 6.61 20.70
C TYR A 208 10.04 7.21 19.37
N VAL A 209 11.01 7.46 18.49
CA VAL A 209 10.76 7.87 17.10
C VAL A 209 10.95 6.67 16.20
N TYR A 210 9.97 6.44 15.36
CA TYR A 210 9.97 5.40 14.34
C TYR A 210 9.89 5.99 12.96
N THR A 211 10.77 5.57 12.07
CA THR A 211 10.73 5.97 10.66
C THR A 211 10.11 4.85 9.83
N ASN A 212 9.14 5.20 8.98
CA ASN A 212 8.64 4.30 7.97
C ASN A 212 9.60 4.31 6.78
N THR A 213 10.16 3.14 6.45
CA THR A 213 11.18 2.98 5.40
C THR A 213 10.60 2.87 4.00
N VAL A 214 9.29 2.61 3.87
CA VAL A 214 8.61 2.41 2.58
C VAL A 214 8.05 3.71 2.03
N ALA A 215 7.37 4.50 2.87
CA ALA A 215 6.92 5.85 2.54
C ALA A 215 7.35 6.76 3.69
N TYR A 216 8.44 7.50 3.49
CA TYR A 216 9.08 8.26 4.56
C TYR A 216 8.07 9.05 5.39
N SER A 217 7.94 8.67 6.63
CA SER A 217 7.20 9.38 7.67
C SER A 217 7.76 9.00 9.03
N GLU A 218 7.75 9.94 9.95
CA GLU A 218 8.12 9.69 11.33
C GLU A 218 6.87 9.53 12.18
N HIS A 219 6.87 8.49 13.01
CA HIS A 219 5.82 8.18 13.97
C HIS A 219 6.41 8.23 15.37
N LEU A 220 5.56 8.47 16.37
CA LEU A 220 6.00 8.54 17.76
C LEU A 220 5.30 7.45 18.57
N ALA A 221 6.03 6.88 19.54
CA ALA A 221 5.44 6.13 20.61
C ALA A 221 5.84 6.75 21.96
N LEU A 222 4.86 6.98 22.83
CA LEU A 222 5.06 7.39 24.21
C LEU A 222 4.77 6.19 25.09
N VAL A 223 5.76 5.80 25.90
CA VAL A 223 5.70 4.63 26.79
C VAL A 223 5.79 5.08 28.23
N LYS A 224 4.82 4.66 29.04
CA LYS A 224 4.81 4.81 30.49
C LYS A 224 5.23 3.50 31.12
N GLY A 225 6.19 3.54 32.03
CA GLY A 225 6.67 2.35 32.76
C GLY A 225 7.41 1.34 31.88
N GLU A 226 7.58 0.14 32.43
CA GLU A 226 8.23 -0.98 31.71
C GLU A 226 7.19 -1.94 31.16
N ILE A 227 7.35 -2.30 29.89
CA ILE A 227 6.44 -3.22 29.21
C ILE A 227 6.78 -4.64 29.60
N ASP A 228 5.87 -5.31 30.30
CA ASP A 228 5.94 -6.72 30.65
C ASP A 228 5.07 -7.52 29.65
N GLN A 229 5.68 -8.48 28.97
CA GLN A 229 4.98 -9.33 27.97
C GLN A 229 3.96 -10.31 28.59
N LEU A 230 3.95 -10.46 29.90
CA LEU A 230 3.01 -11.34 30.62
C LEU A 230 1.68 -10.67 30.95
N ASN A 231 1.59 -9.35 30.82
CA ASN A 231 0.40 -8.57 31.16
C ASN A 231 -0.19 -7.89 29.92
N SER A 232 -1.49 -7.64 29.95
CA SER A 232 -2.13 -6.77 28.95
C SER A 232 -1.71 -5.33 29.17
N ILE A 233 -1.35 -4.67 28.07
CA ILE A 233 -0.85 -3.28 28.10
C ILE A 233 -1.96 -2.34 27.61
N PRO A 234 -2.32 -1.29 28.37
CA PRO A 234 -3.16 -0.21 27.86
C PRO A 234 -2.51 0.49 26.67
N VAL A 235 -3.21 0.51 25.53
CA VAL A 235 -2.69 1.06 24.28
C VAL A 235 -3.67 2.06 23.68
N ARG A 236 -3.17 3.25 23.34
CA ARG A 236 -3.86 4.20 22.47
C ARG A 236 -3.19 4.26 21.11
N MET A 237 -3.94 3.89 20.07
CA MET A 237 -3.58 4.19 18.69
C MET A 237 -4.21 5.53 18.30
N HIS A 238 -3.41 6.51 17.91
CA HIS A 238 -3.87 7.86 17.62
C HIS A 238 -3.34 8.36 16.28
N ALA A 239 -4.26 8.65 15.34
CA ALA A 239 -3.92 9.34 14.10
C ALA A 239 -3.77 10.84 14.39
N PHE A 240 -2.55 11.36 14.26
CA PHE A 240 -2.26 12.76 14.58
C PHE A 240 -3.05 13.73 13.69
N ASN A 241 -3.73 14.67 14.33
CA ASN A 241 -4.50 15.72 13.68
C ASN A 241 -4.19 17.08 14.32
N ILE A 242 -3.45 17.91 13.62
CA ILE A 242 -3.02 19.23 14.14
C ILE A 242 -4.21 20.12 14.57
N LEU A 243 -5.36 20.02 13.90
CA LEU A 243 -6.53 20.85 14.23
C LEU A 243 -7.18 20.42 15.55
N GLU A 244 -7.20 19.12 15.83
CA GLU A 244 -7.81 18.52 17.02
C GLU A 244 -6.82 18.49 18.19
N ASP A 245 -5.58 18.08 17.93
CA ASP A 245 -4.58 17.79 18.96
C ASP A 245 -3.77 19.02 19.40
N VAL A 246 -3.64 20.02 18.51
CA VAL A 246 -2.84 21.22 18.77
C VAL A 246 -3.69 22.49 18.86
N LEU A 247 -4.62 22.66 17.88
CA LEU A 247 -5.41 23.89 17.76
C LEU A 247 -6.76 23.84 18.51
N GLY A 248 -7.12 22.69 19.07
CA GLY A 248 -8.32 22.54 19.90
C GLY A 248 -9.62 22.84 19.15
N ASN A 249 -9.84 22.18 17.99
CA ASN A 249 -11.01 22.40 17.15
C ASN A 249 -12.33 22.11 17.91
N ARG A 250 -13.08 23.13 18.27
CA ARG A 250 -14.34 23.01 19.02
C ARG A 250 -15.47 22.32 18.26
N ASN A 251 -15.35 22.22 16.94
CA ASN A 251 -16.38 21.54 16.10
C ASN A 251 -16.13 20.03 15.96
N SER A 252 -15.08 19.50 16.59
CA SER A 252 -14.75 18.09 16.56
C SER A 252 -14.89 17.46 17.95
N HIS A 253 -15.64 16.36 18.02
CA HIS A 253 -15.74 15.52 19.23
C HIS A 253 -14.43 14.77 19.57
N LYS A 254 -13.39 14.90 18.72
CA LYS A 254 -12.09 14.26 18.92
C LYS A 254 -11.05 15.21 19.50
N SER A 255 -11.39 16.51 19.58
CA SER A 255 -10.50 17.52 20.16
C SER A 255 -10.20 17.18 21.63
N GLY A 256 -8.93 17.21 21.98
CA GLY A 256 -8.46 16.87 23.34
C GLY A 256 -8.22 15.38 23.59
N GLN A 257 -8.72 14.46 22.75
CA GLN A 257 -8.59 13.01 22.99
C GLN A 257 -7.14 12.53 23.18
N LEU A 258 -6.17 13.17 22.52
CA LEU A 258 -4.76 12.85 22.73
C LEU A 258 -4.33 13.20 24.15
N HIS A 259 -4.66 14.40 24.61
CA HIS A 259 -4.28 14.88 25.93
C HIS A 259 -4.96 14.06 27.04
N ASP A 260 -6.24 13.71 26.87
CA ASP A 260 -6.98 12.84 27.79
C ASP A 260 -6.36 11.45 27.88
N ALA A 261 -6.01 10.86 26.73
CA ALA A 261 -5.30 9.57 26.70
C ALA A 261 -3.92 9.65 27.35
N MET A 262 -3.18 10.77 27.17
CA MET A 262 -1.89 10.99 27.84
C MET A 262 -2.07 11.12 29.36
N ASN A 263 -3.05 11.86 29.83
CA ASN A 263 -3.35 12.00 31.25
C ASN A 263 -3.76 10.64 31.86
N MET A 264 -4.63 9.91 31.18
CA MET A 264 -5.08 8.60 31.61
C MET A 264 -3.92 7.60 31.74
N ILE A 265 -3.10 7.47 30.70
CA ILE A 265 -1.93 6.58 30.71
C ILE A 265 -0.86 7.09 31.67
N GLY A 266 -0.69 8.40 31.81
CA GLY A 266 0.23 9.00 32.76
C GLY A 266 -0.06 8.62 34.20
N GLY A 267 -1.32 8.40 34.57
CA GLY A 267 -1.77 7.90 35.88
C GLY A 267 -1.63 6.38 36.07
N MET A 268 -1.31 5.63 35.03
CA MET A 268 -1.14 4.19 35.08
C MET A 268 0.30 3.79 35.38
N LYS A 269 0.52 2.52 35.79
CA LYS A 269 1.87 1.97 35.97
C LYS A 269 2.58 1.73 34.64
N VAL A 270 1.82 1.31 33.61
CA VAL A 270 2.30 0.99 32.27
C VAL A 270 1.25 1.37 31.24
N GLY A 271 1.70 1.79 30.06
CA GLY A 271 0.84 2.03 28.90
C GLY A 271 1.60 2.62 27.73
N VAL A 272 0.97 2.58 26.56
CA VAL A 272 1.58 3.01 25.31
C VAL A 272 0.62 3.88 24.51
N ILE A 273 1.12 4.98 23.96
CA ILE A 273 0.43 5.80 22.98
C ILE A 273 1.24 5.75 21.70
N VAL A 274 0.64 5.32 20.60
CA VAL A 274 1.28 5.36 19.28
C VAL A 274 0.62 6.46 18.47
N LEU A 275 1.42 7.44 18.07
CA LEU A 275 1.02 8.58 17.23
C LEU A 275 1.41 8.30 15.80
N ILE A 276 0.42 8.04 14.96
CA ILE A 276 0.61 7.82 13.52
C ILE A 276 0.47 9.16 12.78
N ARG A 277 1.51 9.54 12.05
CA ARG A 277 1.53 10.75 11.22
C ARG A 277 1.30 10.40 9.76
N GLU A 278 0.52 11.21 9.05
CA GLU A 278 0.30 11.02 7.62
C GLU A 278 1.50 11.50 6.80
N PRO A 279 2.01 10.69 5.85
CA PRO A 279 3.18 11.03 5.05
C PRO A 279 2.90 11.97 3.87
N HIS A 280 1.68 12.51 3.71
CA HIS A 280 1.29 13.29 2.54
C HIS A 280 1.69 14.76 2.64
N LYS A 281 2.26 15.31 1.54
CA LYS A 281 2.60 16.73 1.44
C LYS A 281 1.37 17.64 1.56
N SER A 282 0.18 17.18 1.18
CA SER A 282 -1.09 17.90 1.24
C SER A 282 -1.98 17.54 2.44
N ALA A 283 -1.50 16.76 3.40
CA ALA A 283 -2.31 16.21 4.51
C ALA A 283 -3.15 17.28 5.23
N LEU A 284 -2.57 18.43 5.52
CA LEU A 284 -3.28 19.54 6.19
C LEU A 284 -4.32 20.19 5.27
N SER A 285 -3.99 20.42 4.01
CA SER A 285 -4.92 21.00 3.02
C SER A 285 -6.11 20.08 2.78
N ASP A 286 -5.87 18.77 2.70
CA ASP A 286 -6.89 17.77 2.47
C ASP A 286 -7.80 17.59 3.70
N LEU A 287 -7.22 17.71 4.89
CA LEU A 287 -7.97 17.74 6.14
C LEU A 287 -8.94 18.94 6.20
N LEU A 288 -8.46 20.14 5.84
CA LEU A 288 -9.28 21.34 5.81
C LEU A 288 -10.38 21.27 4.75
N ARG A 289 -10.08 20.80 3.54
CA ARG A 289 -11.08 20.61 2.48
C ARG A 289 -12.21 19.68 2.91
N ARG A 290 -11.87 18.56 3.57
CA ARG A 290 -12.87 17.64 4.14
C ARG A 290 -13.75 18.32 5.18
N GLN A 291 -13.21 19.15 6.05
CA GLN A 291 -13.99 19.89 7.04
C GLN A 291 -14.89 20.97 6.43
N MET A 292 -14.45 21.58 5.33
CA MET A 292 -15.21 22.63 4.62
C MET A 292 -16.28 22.04 3.68
N GLY A 293 -16.36 20.73 3.51
CA GLY A 293 -17.26 20.09 2.55
C GLY A 293 -16.95 20.45 1.08
N VAL A 294 -15.72 20.91 0.80
CA VAL A 294 -15.28 21.29 -0.54
C VAL A 294 -14.70 20.05 -1.22
N ASP A 295 -15.57 19.18 -1.70
CA ASP A 295 -15.24 17.95 -2.43
C ASP A 295 -14.90 18.23 -3.89
N HIS A 296 -13.76 18.86 -4.16
CA HIS A 296 -13.18 18.96 -5.50
C HIS A 296 -11.67 18.79 -5.53
N ALA A 297 -11.08 18.14 -4.55
CA ALA A 297 -9.76 17.55 -4.76
C ALA A 297 -9.93 16.27 -5.59
N PRO A 298 -9.09 16.01 -6.61
CA PRO A 298 -9.00 14.65 -7.12
C PRO A 298 -8.58 13.80 -5.91
N GLU A 299 -9.55 13.11 -5.33
CA GLU A 299 -9.26 12.08 -4.36
C GLU A 299 -8.29 11.12 -5.04
N VAL A 300 -7.05 11.12 -4.60
CA VAL A 300 -6.32 9.87 -4.55
C VAL A 300 -7.11 9.08 -3.49
N LYS A 301 -8.18 8.44 -3.93
CA LYS A 301 -8.88 7.41 -3.16
C LYS A 301 -7.90 6.25 -3.04
N VAL A 302 -6.98 6.37 -2.12
CA VAL A 302 -6.44 5.16 -1.50
C VAL A 302 -7.63 4.59 -0.75
N GLY A 303 -8.15 3.46 -1.16
CA GLY A 303 -9.38 2.87 -0.65
C GLY A 303 -9.41 2.96 0.87
N GLY A 304 -10.54 3.37 1.44
CA GLY A 304 -10.62 3.64 2.88
C GLY A 304 -10.18 2.45 3.73
N GLN A 305 -10.39 1.21 3.25
CA GLN A 305 -9.92 -0.02 3.87
C GLN A 305 -8.40 -0.21 3.76
N GLU A 306 -7.79 0.08 2.62
CA GLU A 306 -6.35 -0.06 2.39
C GLU A 306 -5.51 0.91 3.22
N ARG A 307 -5.99 2.15 3.37
CA ARG A 307 -5.36 3.14 4.26
C ARG A 307 -5.41 2.69 5.71
N THR A 308 -6.58 2.24 6.14
CA THR A 308 -6.79 1.70 7.48
C THR A 308 -5.87 0.50 7.75
N LEU A 309 -5.73 -0.42 6.79
CA LEU A 309 -4.81 -1.57 6.91
C LEU A 309 -3.35 -1.13 7.05
N ARG A 310 -2.90 -0.12 6.28
CA ARG A 310 -1.52 0.39 6.38
C ARG A 310 -1.23 1.04 7.72
N ASP A 311 -2.12 1.91 8.19
CA ASP A 311 -1.96 2.59 9.47
C ASP A 311 -1.96 1.59 10.63
N TYR A 312 -2.81 0.57 10.58
CA TYR A 312 -2.79 -0.53 11.54
C TYR A 312 -1.52 -1.38 11.44
N GLY A 313 -1.02 -1.63 10.24
CA GLY A 313 0.22 -2.37 10.02
C GLY A 313 1.45 -1.67 10.61
N ILE A 314 1.57 -0.35 10.40
CA ILE A 314 2.63 0.47 10.98
C ILE A 314 2.52 0.45 12.51
N GLY A 315 1.33 0.71 13.04
CA GLY A 315 1.09 0.70 14.47
C GLY A 315 1.36 -0.66 15.11
N ALA A 316 0.96 -1.74 14.44
CA ALA A 316 1.23 -3.10 14.89
C ALA A 316 2.73 -3.39 14.99
N GLN A 317 3.51 -3.00 13.99
CA GLN A 317 4.96 -3.20 14.00
C GLN A 317 5.65 -2.36 15.10
N ILE A 318 5.20 -1.13 15.34
CA ILE A 318 5.68 -0.31 16.46
C ILE A 318 5.40 -1.00 17.80
N LEU A 319 4.18 -1.48 18.01
CA LEU A 319 3.79 -2.17 19.24
C LEU A 319 4.59 -3.46 19.45
N LEU A 320 4.84 -4.23 18.39
CA LEU A 320 5.66 -5.44 18.45
C LEU A 320 7.12 -5.14 18.82
N ASP A 321 7.69 -4.08 18.24
CA ASP A 321 9.07 -3.64 18.53
C ASP A 321 9.20 -3.15 19.99
N LEU A 322 8.15 -2.56 20.56
CA LEU A 322 8.07 -2.19 21.98
C LEU A 322 7.87 -3.40 22.91
N GLY A 323 7.57 -4.58 22.39
CA GLY A 323 7.35 -5.80 23.17
C GLY A 323 5.90 -6.07 23.57
N VAL A 324 4.94 -5.26 23.11
CA VAL A 324 3.50 -5.49 23.36
C VAL A 324 3.04 -6.76 22.64
N ARG A 325 2.20 -7.56 23.30
CA ARG A 325 1.55 -8.74 22.73
C ARG A 325 0.03 -8.69 22.98
N ASP A 326 -0.34 -8.61 24.23
CA ASP A 326 -1.73 -8.47 24.65
C ASP A 326 -1.99 -7.01 25.01
N MET A 327 -3.09 -6.44 24.51
CA MET A 327 -3.40 -5.03 24.74
C MET A 327 -4.85 -4.78 25.11
N GLU A 328 -5.07 -3.78 25.96
CA GLU A 328 -6.35 -3.14 26.20
C GLU A 328 -6.40 -1.85 25.41
N LEU A 329 -7.26 -1.82 24.40
CA LEU A 329 -7.33 -0.67 23.50
C LEU A 329 -8.12 0.48 24.13
N LEU A 330 -7.51 1.67 24.24
CA LEU A 330 -8.17 2.89 24.70
C LEU A 330 -8.83 3.58 23.49
N THR A 331 -10.17 3.50 23.43
CA THR A 331 -10.93 4.04 22.29
C THR A 331 -12.36 4.41 22.64
N ASN A 332 -12.83 5.52 22.09
CA ASN A 332 -14.24 5.95 22.16
C ASN A 332 -15.04 5.56 20.91
N THR A 333 -14.42 4.86 19.97
CA THR A 333 -15.08 4.34 18.77
C THR A 333 -15.73 2.99 19.11
N PRO A 334 -17.03 2.77 18.79
CA PRO A 334 -17.69 1.49 19.02
C PRO A 334 -16.92 0.34 18.34
N GLN A 335 -17.05 -0.86 18.93
CA GLN A 335 -16.34 -2.07 18.50
C GLN A 335 -16.34 -2.24 16.97
N ARG A 336 -15.20 -1.96 16.36
CA ARG A 336 -14.85 -2.56 15.09
C ARG A 336 -13.84 -3.66 15.39
N THR A 337 -14.14 -4.86 15.00
CA THR A 337 -13.12 -5.93 14.95
C THR A 337 -11.99 -5.38 14.09
N ILE A 338 -10.83 -5.10 14.70
CA ILE A 338 -9.66 -4.65 13.95
C ILE A 338 -9.13 -5.90 13.24
N VAL A 339 -9.66 -6.13 12.05
CA VAL A 339 -9.27 -7.25 11.21
C VAL A 339 -7.77 -7.13 10.90
N GLY A 340 -7.02 -8.16 11.23
CA GLY A 340 -5.61 -8.27 10.84
C GLY A 340 -4.57 -8.15 11.97
N LEU A 341 -4.88 -7.62 13.15
CA LEU A 341 -3.89 -7.53 14.25
C LEU A 341 -3.41 -8.90 14.74
N GLU A 342 -4.30 -9.89 14.79
CA GLU A 342 -3.95 -11.28 15.13
C GLU A 342 -2.91 -11.86 14.16
N GLY A 343 -2.95 -11.44 12.89
CA GLY A 343 -1.97 -11.80 11.88
C GLY A 343 -0.54 -11.35 12.20
N PHE A 344 -0.40 -10.29 13.01
CA PHE A 344 0.90 -9.79 13.51
C PHE A 344 1.30 -10.44 14.83
N GLY A 345 0.45 -11.24 15.47
CA GLY A 345 0.71 -11.80 16.80
C GLY A 345 0.35 -10.83 17.94
N LEU A 346 -0.46 -9.82 17.68
CA LEU A 346 -1.07 -8.93 18.68
C LEU A 346 -2.49 -9.39 18.99
N ARG A 347 -2.90 -9.30 20.26
CA ARG A 347 -4.26 -9.61 20.69
C ARG A 347 -4.88 -8.43 21.42
N VAL A 348 -6.08 -8.02 21.01
CA VAL A 348 -6.90 -7.06 21.76
C VAL A 348 -7.73 -7.86 22.76
N VAL A 349 -7.34 -7.81 24.03
CA VAL A 349 -8.01 -8.56 25.12
C VAL A 349 -9.10 -7.75 25.81
N GLY A 350 -9.14 -6.44 25.58
CA GLY A 350 -10.13 -5.54 26.15
C GLY A 350 -10.18 -4.20 25.43
N GLN A 351 -11.28 -3.46 25.66
CA GLN A 351 -11.43 -2.08 25.19
C GLN A 351 -11.96 -1.21 26.34
N ASN A 352 -11.34 -0.07 26.54
CA ASN A 352 -11.71 0.91 27.54
C ASN A 352 -11.95 2.27 26.88
N ALA A 353 -12.99 2.98 27.34
CA ALA A 353 -13.24 4.33 26.90
C ALA A 353 -12.19 5.30 27.47
N ILE A 354 -11.83 6.32 26.69
CA ILE A 354 -11.05 7.46 27.17
C ILE A 354 -12.04 8.35 27.92
N ALA A 355 -11.82 8.57 29.22
CA ALA A 355 -12.62 9.51 30.00
C ALA A 355 -12.34 10.94 29.51
N TYR A 356 -13.39 11.74 29.34
CA TYR A 356 -13.31 13.17 29.12
C TYR A 356 -13.41 13.89 30.47
N ASP A 357 -12.47 14.79 30.74
CA ASP A 357 -12.60 15.79 31.81
C ASP A 357 -13.40 17.01 31.34
#